data_5adac52c9f04fc2771b0e2500cfd39f1
#
_entry.id   5adac52c9f04fc2771b0e2500cfd39f1
#
_cell.length_a   1.000
_cell.length_b   1.000
_cell.length_c   1.000
_cell.angle_alpha   90.00
_cell.angle_beta   90.00
_cell.angle_gamma   90.00
#
_symmetry.space_group_name_H-M   'P 1'
#
loop_
_entity.id
_entity.type
_entity.pdbx_description
1 polymer ?
#
loop_
_entity_poly.entity_id
_entity_poly.type
_entity_poly.pdbx_seq_one_letter_code
_entity_poly.pdbx_strand_id
1 'polypeptide(L)'
;MTVVIGVHRSNPSLYHLSRLGYAEEELAALGETATWHPYTDGVRTGAYLADGTIDFGGTGSTPPVTAQAAGHDIVYAAVSAPRPDHGALLVPEDGPVRTVADLKGGTVHLAVGSWQTHLVAQALDDAGLSYATDITPVRGDSGSEEKLRSGGIAAWVAQGAELAAARRAGGLRTLIPTGEVISDRSVFFTRRDLAEQRPEVVEALVRALRRADEWAAAHPREAAGTAAADQGGTVDDWETALRALPWTIEEVTEEFVAEQQRAADVFHRTGFIDRAVTVADALPRKA
;
A
#
# COMPACT_ATOMS: atom_id res chain seq x y z
N MET A 1 -18.21 17.83 -13.77
CA MET A 1 -18.10 16.39 -14.17
C MET A 1 -18.35 15.50 -12.96
N THR A 2 -18.48 14.19 -13.15
CA THR A 2 -18.45 13.26 -12.03
C THR A 2 -17.03 12.68 -11.92
N VAL A 3 -16.42 12.80 -10.76
CA VAL A 3 -15.09 12.25 -10.46
C VAL A 3 -15.26 10.88 -9.83
N VAL A 4 -14.69 9.84 -10.44
CA VAL A 4 -14.75 8.47 -9.94
C VAL A 4 -13.53 8.16 -9.10
N ILE A 5 -13.72 7.95 -7.80
CA ILE A 5 -12.63 7.69 -6.85
C ILE A 5 -12.56 6.19 -6.57
N GLY A 6 -11.42 5.59 -6.84
CA GLY A 6 -11.16 4.20 -6.56
C GLY A 6 -10.90 3.96 -5.07
N VAL A 7 -11.64 3.03 -4.46
CA VAL A 7 -11.47 2.66 -3.04
C VAL A 7 -10.90 1.26 -2.93
N HIS A 8 -9.59 1.19 -2.73
CA HIS A 8 -8.95 -0.03 -2.30
C HIS A 8 -9.05 -0.15 -0.78
N ARG A 9 -9.85 -1.12 -0.30
CA ARG A 9 -10.20 -1.21 1.14
C ARG A 9 -9.00 -1.35 2.09
N SER A 10 -7.86 -1.84 1.59
CA SER A 10 -6.63 -1.95 2.38
C SER A 10 -5.80 -0.64 2.39
N ASN A 11 -6.24 0.42 1.70
CA ASN A 11 -5.69 1.75 1.86
C ASN A 11 -6.50 2.49 2.93
N PRO A 12 -5.96 2.74 4.13
CA PRO A 12 -6.74 3.25 5.25
C PRO A 12 -7.28 4.67 5.01
N SER A 13 -6.52 5.56 4.37
CA SER A 13 -6.97 6.93 4.06
C SER A 13 -8.17 6.95 3.12
N LEU A 14 -8.11 6.21 2.00
CA LEU A 14 -9.25 6.11 1.06
C LEU A 14 -10.43 5.37 1.66
N TYR A 15 -10.17 4.35 2.48
CA TYR A 15 -11.20 3.60 3.16
C TYR A 15 -12.06 4.51 4.06
N HIS A 16 -11.43 5.34 4.88
CA HIS A 16 -12.14 6.28 5.75
C HIS A 16 -12.73 7.44 4.95
N LEU A 17 -11.99 8.01 4.00
CA LEU A 17 -12.49 9.09 3.15
C LEU A 17 -13.82 8.73 2.47
N SER A 18 -13.96 7.50 1.98
CA SER A 18 -15.18 7.04 1.30
C SER A 18 -16.43 7.00 2.19
N ARG A 19 -16.31 7.24 3.50
CA ARG A 19 -17.39 7.18 4.50
C ARG A 19 -17.67 8.51 5.18
N LEU A 20 -16.79 9.50 4.99
CA LEU A 20 -16.81 10.75 5.74
C LEU A 20 -17.44 11.93 4.96
N GLY A 21 -17.72 11.76 3.66
CA GLY A 21 -18.32 12.81 2.83
C GLY A 21 -17.38 13.97 2.46
N TYR A 22 -16.13 13.95 2.87
CA TYR A 22 -15.19 15.05 2.63
C TYR A 22 -14.81 15.22 1.16
N ALA A 23 -14.77 14.14 0.37
CA ALA A 23 -14.52 14.24 -1.06
C ALA A 23 -15.70 14.91 -1.79
N GLU A 24 -16.93 14.57 -1.40
CA GLU A 24 -18.14 15.18 -1.93
C GLU A 24 -18.19 16.67 -1.62
N GLU A 25 -17.84 17.08 -0.40
CA GLU A 25 -17.81 18.49 0.01
C GLU A 25 -16.75 19.29 -0.77
N GLU A 26 -15.52 18.80 -0.86
CA GLU A 26 -14.44 19.49 -1.58
C GLU A 26 -14.72 19.61 -3.08
N LEU A 27 -15.28 18.57 -3.70
CA LEU A 27 -15.64 18.58 -5.11
C LEU A 27 -16.85 19.44 -5.40
N ALA A 28 -17.86 19.46 -4.51
CA ALA A 28 -19.02 20.31 -4.66
C ALA A 28 -18.67 21.81 -4.69
N ALA A 29 -17.61 22.23 -3.97
CA ALA A 29 -17.10 23.59 -4.03
C ALA A 29 -16.57 24.00 -5.43
N LEU A 30 -16.22 23.01 -6.26
CA LEU A 30 -15.79 23.19 -7.65
C LEU A 30 -16.94 22.97 -8.67
N GLY A 31 -18.17 22.69 -8.20
CA GLY A 31 -19.30 22.32 -9.04
C GLY A 31 -19.21 20.89 -9.59
N GLU A 32 -18.42 20.04 -8.96
CA GLU A 32 -18.20 18.66 -9.34
C GLU A 32 -18.90 17.68 -8.38
N THR A 33 -19.05 16.42 -8.79
CA THR A 33 -19.61 15.36 -7.94
C THR A 33 -18.63 14.21 -7.79
N ALA A 34 -18.68 13.52 -6.64
CA ALA A 34 -17.90 12.30 -6.38
C ALA A 34 -18.76 11.04 -6.60
N THR A 35 -18.14 9.99 -7.10
CA THR A 35 -18.65 8.61 -7.03
C THR A 35 -17.51 7.68 -6.62
N TRP A 36 -17.88 6.55 -6.02
CA TRP A 36 -16.90 5.61 -5.46
C TRP A 36 -16.92 4.29 -6.22
N HIS A 37 -15.73 3.81 -6.58
CA HIS A 37 -15.51 2.50 -7.19
C HIS A 37 -14.74 1.60 -6.23
N PRO A 38 -15.43 0.74 -5.43
CA PRO A 38 -14.76 -0.15 -4.50
C PRO A 38 -14.13 -1.35 -5.23
N TYR A 39 -12.90 -1.72 -4.84
CA TYR A 39 -12.20 -2.91 -5.32
C TYR A 39 -11.25 -3.47 -4.27
N THR A 40 -10.87 -4.74 -4.43
CA THR A 40 -10.05 -5.47 -3.44
C THR A 40 -8.61 -5.71 -3.90
N ASP A 41 -8.33 -5.60 -5.19
CA ASP A 41 -7.01 -5.86 -5.76
C ASP A 41 -6.33 -4.56 -6.19
N GLY A 42 -5.49 -4.00 -5.30
CA GLY A 42 -4.77 -2.74 -5.52
C GLY A 42 -3.84 -2.75 -6.73
N VAL A 43 -3.40 -3.93 -7.20
CA VAL A 43 -2.59 -4.07 -8.43
C VAL A 43 -3.33 -3.55 -9.67
N ARG A 44 -4.67 -3.62 -9.66
CA ARG A 44 -5.51 -3.16 -10.78
C ARG A 44 -5.69 -1.65 -10.87
N THR A 45 -5.28 -0.88 -9.86
CA THR A 45 -5.48 0.58 -9.82
C THR A 45 -4.96 1.28 -11.07
N GLY A 46 -3.76 0.93 -11.52
CA GLY A 46 -3.18 1.50 -12.75
C GLY A 46 -3.99 1.20 -14.01
N ALA A 47 -4.53 -0.02 -14.13
CA ALA A 47 -5.40 -0.38 -15.26
C ALA A 47 -6.74 0.35 -15.22
N TYR A 48 -7.36 0.49 -14.04
CA TYR A 48 -8.60 1.24 -13.85
C TYR A 48 -8.45 2.74 -14.17
N LEU A 49 -7.29 3.32 -13.87
CA LEU A 49 -6.96 4.68 -14.31
C LEU A 49 -6.79 4.75 -15.83
N ALA A 50 -6.07 3.80 -16.43
CA ALA A 50 -5.79 3.79 -17.86
C ALA A 50 -7.03 3.61 -18.72
N ASP A 51 -8.02 2.81 -18.28
CA ASP A 51 -9.27 2.57 -18.99
C ASP A 51 -10.40 3.55 -18.62
N GLY A 52 -10.14 4.47 -17.68
CA GLY A 52 -11.10 5.48 -17.24
C GLY A 52 -12.18 4.95 -16.30
N THR A 53 -12.03 3.74 -15.75
CA THR A 53 -12.94 3.21 -14.72
C THR A 53 -12.90 4.05 -13.45
N ILE A 54 -11.71 4.57 -13.10
CA ILE A 54 -11.52 5.55 -12.01
C ILE A 54 -10.69 6.73 -12.50
N ASP A 55 -10.82 7.85 -11.83
CA ASP A 55 -10.07 9.08 -12.07
C ASP A 55 -8.92 9.26 -11.08
N PHE A 56 -9.08 8.76 -9.87
CA PHE A 56 -8.13 8.90 -8.76
C PHE A 56 -8.13 7.63 -7.92
N GLY A 57 -6.98 7.23 -7.38
CA GLY A 57 -6.85 6.07 -6.51
C GLY A 57 -5.61 6.12 -5.64
N GLY A 58 -5.44 5.12 -4.78
CA GLY A 58 -4.29 5.03 -3.89
C GLY A 58 -4.00 3.60 -3.46
N THR A 59 -2.72 3.29 -3.37
CA THR A 59 -2.20 1.96 -2.99
C THR A 59 -0.92 2.13 -2.17
N GLY A 60 -0.12 1.06 -2.04
CA GLY A 60 1.29 1.15 -1.61
C GLY A 60 2.22 1.43 -2.80
N SER A 61 3.52 1.27 -2.59
CA SER A 61 4.60 1.65 -3.53
C SER A 61 4.61 0.85 -4.84
N THR A 62 4.24 -0.43 -4.82
CA THR A 62 4.41 -1.34 -5.98
C THR A 62 3.43 -1.06 -7.15
N PRO A 63 2.10 -0.89 -6.95
CA PRO A 63 1.17 -0.73 -8.06
C PRO A 63 1.43 0.46 -8.99
N PRO A 64 1.84 1.66 -8.54
CA PRO A 64 2.16 2.73 -9.48
C PRO A 64 3.41 2.43 -10.33
N VAL A 65 4.42 1.74 -9.78
CA VAL A 65 5.58 1.29 -10.55
C VAL A 65 5.19 0.27 -11.60
N THR A 66 4.37 -0.72 -11.26
CA THR A 66 3.87 -1.69 -12.24
C THR A 66 2.97 -1.06 -13.29
N ALA A 67 2.19 -0.03 -12.94
CA ALA A 67 1.41 0.75 -13.89
C ALA A 67 2.32 1.46 -14.92
N GLN A 68 3.38 2.13 -14.47
CA GLN A 68 4.37 2.74 -15.37
C GLN A 68 5.09 1.68 -16.22
N ALA A 69 5.46 0.53 -15.64
CA ALA A 69 6.07 -0.58 -16.38
C ALA A 69 5.13 -1.13 -17.46
N ALA A 70 3.82 -1.15 -17.21
CA ALA A 70 2.80 -1.53 -18.20
C ALA A 70 2.54 -0.43 -19.27
N GLY A 71 3.12 0.76 -19.12
CA GLY A 71 2.95 1.88 -20.05
C GLY A 71 1.73 2.75 -19.78
N HIS A 72 1.12 2.63 -18.60
CA HIS A 72 0.02 3.50 -18.20
C HIS A 72 0.53 4.90 -17.83
N ASP A 73 -0.14 5.93 -18.36
CA ASP A 73 0.24 7.34 -18.14
C ASP A 73 -0.42 7.87 -16.87
N ILE A 74 0.20 7.59 -15.73
CA ILE A 74 -0.24 8.04 -14.42
C ILE A 74 0.55 9.25 -13.94
N VAL A 75 0.00 9.97 -12.95
CA VAL A 75 0.67 11.07 -12.24
C VAL A 75 0.52 10.87 -10.74
N TYR A 76 1.62 10.96 -10.00
CA TYR A 76 1.61 10.97 -8.54
C TYR A 76 0.96 12.26 -8.05
N ALA A 77 -0.02 12.14 -7.17
CA ALA A 77 -0.78 13.27 -6.62
C ALA A 77 -0.38 13.61 -5.18
N ALA A 78 -0.19 12.61 -4.34
CA ALA A 78 0.23 12.76 -2.94
C ALA A 78 0.75 11.43 -2.40
N VAL A 79 1.36 11.48 -1.22
CA VAL A 79 1.83 10.29 -0.49
C VAL A 79 1.51 10.43 0.99
N SER A 80 1.44 9.30 1.71
CA SER A 80 1.43 9.39 3.18
C SER A 80 2.84 9.62 3.71
N ALA A 81 2.98 10.09 4.95
CA ALA A 81 4.22 9.94 5.70
C ALA A 81 4.63 8.45 5.79
N PRO A 82 5.92 8.13 6.05
CA PRO A 82 6.39 6.76 6.23
C PRO A 82 5.62 6.02 7.31
N ARG A 83 5.35 4.72 7.08
CA ARG A 83 4.58 3.85 7.97
C ARG A 83 5.44 2.67 8.45
N PRO A 84 6.48 2.89 9.28
CA PRO A 84 7.47 1.87 9.63
C PRO A 84 6.88 0.66 10.35
N ASP A 85 5.78 0.85 11.06
CA ASP A 85 5.11 -0.17 11.87
C ASP A 85 3.85 -0.75 11.23
N HIS A 86 3.55 -0.40 9.97
CA HIS A 86 2.34 -0.84 9.26
C HIS A 86 2.26 -2.35 9.07
N GLY A 87 3.41 -3.02 8.92
CA GLY A 87 3.49 -4.45 8.72
C GLY A 87 4.84 -5.04 9.13
N ALA A 88 4.96 -6.36 9.01
CA ALA A 88 6.18 -7.08 9.27
C ALA A 88 6.21 -8.43 8.53
N LEU A 89 7.40 -8.90 8.19
CA LEU A 89 7.64 -10.28 7.79
C LEU A 89 7.82 -11.13 9.04
N LEU A 90 6.90 -12.08 9.24
CA LEU A 90 6.84 -12.96 10.40
C LEU A 90 7.36 -14.36 10.08
N VAL A 91 7.98 -14.98 11.07
CA VAL A 91 8.43 -16.38 11.05
C VAL A 91 8.12 -17.04 12.40
N PRO A 92 8.05 -18.39 12.51
CA PRO A 92 7.89 -19.06 13.79
C PRO A 92 9.06 -18.72 14.73
N GLU A 93 8.75 -18.49 16.02
CA GLU A 93 9.77 -18.10 17.03
C GLU A 93 10.89 -19.11 17.12
N ASP A 94 10.56 -20.40 17.19
CA ASP A 94 11.50 -21.51 17.27
C ASP A 94 11.81 -22.14 15.90
N GLY A 95 11.38 -21.52 14.80
CA GLY A 95 11.57 -22.02 13.44
C GLY A 95 13.02 -21.95 12.95
N PRO A 96 13.35 -22.62 11.83
CA PRO A 96 14.72 -22.65 11.29
C PRO A 96 15.13 -21.33 10.62
N VAL A 97 14.18 -20.52 10.14
CA VAL A 97 14.48 -19.25 9.47
C VAL A 97 14.91 -18.22 10.51
N ARG A 98 16.16 -17.79 10.49
CA ARG A 98 16.76 -16.80 11.43
C ARG A 98 17.14 -15.50 10.74
N THR A 99 17.47 -15.57 9.46
CA THR A 99 17.89 -14.46 8.60
C THR A 99 17.10 -14.46 7.30
N VAL A 100 17.19 -13.38 6.52
CA VAL A 100 16.59 -13.32 5.18
C VAL A 100 17.16 -14.39 4.25
N ALA A 101 18.45 -14.70 4.40
CA ALA A 101 19.10 -15.73 3.58
C ALA A 101 18.49 -17.13 3.76
N ASP A 102 17.94 -17.41 4.95
CA ASP A 102 17.28 -18.69 5.24
C ASP A 102 15.92 -18.86 4.56
N LEU A 103 15.40 -17.79 3.93
CA LEU A 103 14.17 -17.85 3.12
C LEU A 103 14.38 -18.56 1.76
N LYS A 104 15.62 -18.78 1.36
CA LYS A 104 15.94 -19.40 0.07
C LYS A 104 15.27 -20.76 -0.10
N GLY A 105 14.54 -20.93 -1.22
CA GLY A 105 13.74 -22.12 -1.52
C GLY A 105 12.40 -22.20 -0.78
N GLY A 106 12.14 -21.26 0.14
CA GLY A 106 10.93 -21.23 0.96
C GLY A 106 9.72 -20.61 0.27
N THR A 107 8.53 -20.98 0.75
CA THR A 107 7.28 -20.33 0.37
C THR A 107 7.01 -19.15 1.31
N VAL A 108 6.76 -17.98 0.72
CA VAL A 108 6.45 -16.75 1.46
C VAL A 108 5.04 -16.28 1.11
N HIS A 109 4.16 -16.19 2.11
CA HIS A 109 2.83 -15.63 1.93
C HIS A 109 2.85 -14.11 2.07
N LEU A 110 2.30 -13.43 1.07
CA LEU A 110 2.23 -11.96 1.02
C LEU A 110 1.13 -11.50 0.05
N ALA A 111 0.73 -10.25 0.11
CA ALA A 111 -0.11 -9.63 -0.91
C ALA A 111 0.77 -9.32 -2.14
N VAL A 112 0.88 -10.30 -3.04
CA VAL A 112 1.71 -10.20 -4.26
C VAL A 112 1.29 -8.99 -5.09
N GLY A 113 2.26 -8.16 -5.48
CA GLY A 113 2.04 -6.93 -6.25
C GLY A 113 1.71 -5.71 -5.39
N SER A 114 1.65 -5.84 -4.07
CA SER A 114 1.49 -4.72 -3.12
C SER A 114 2.84 -4.24 -2.56
N TRP A 115 2.82 -3.30 -1.60
CA TRP A 115 4.00 -2.88 -0.84
C TRP A 115 4.72 -4.06 -0.15
N GLN A 116 4.01 -5.15 0.14
CA GLN A 116 4.60 -6.37 0.71
C GLN A 116 5.58 -7.03 -0.27
N THR A 117 5.31 -6.94 -1.58
CA THR A 117 6.29 -7.35 -2.60
C THR A 117 7.53 -6.47 -2.56
N HIS A 118 7.38 -5.14 -2.37
CA HIS A 118 8.51 -4.24 -2.21
C HIS A 118 9.36 -4.62 -0.99
N LEU A 119 8.72 -4.81 0.16
CA LEU A 119 9.42 -5.24 1.39
C LEU A 119 10.26 -6.50 1.17
N VAL A 120 9.63 -7.55 0.62
CA VAL A 120 10.30 -8.84 0.46
C VAL A 120 11.36 -8.78 -0.63
N ALA A 121 11.08 -8.11 -1.78
CA ALA A 121 12.05 -8.00 -2.88
C ALA A 121 13.29 -7.20 -2.45
N GLN A 122 13.11 -6.08 -1.73
CA GLN A 122 14.22 -5.29 -1.21
C GLN A 122 15.04 -6.08 -0.19
N ALA A 123 14.38 -6.72 0.77
CA ALA A 123 15.09 -7.52 1.78
C ALA A 123 15.90 -8.68 1.18
N LEU A 124 15.37 -9.34 0.17
CA LEU A 124 16.07 -10.40 -0.56
C LEU A 124 17.26 -9.85 -1.36
N ASP A 125 17.07 -8.73 -2.07
CA ASP A 125 18.14 -8.07 -2.83
C ASP A 125 19.30 -7.64 -1.93
N ASP A 126 19.01 -7.07 -0.77
CA ASP A 126 20.00 -6.69 0.25
C ASP A 126 20.76 -7.91 0.80
N ALA A 127 20.14 -9.09 0.78
CA ALA A 127 20.77 -10.38 1.16
C ALA A 127 21.42 -11.12 -0.02
N GLY A 128 21.47 -10.52 -1.21
CA GLY A 128 22.03 -11.13 -2.42
C GLY A 128 21.17 -12.24 -3.03
N LEU A 129 19.85 -12.21 -2.77
CA LEU A 129 18.87 -13.16 -3.28
C LEU A 129 17.91 -12.47 -4.26
N SER A 130 17.23 -13.26 -5.12
CA SER A 130 16.25 -12.79 -6.07
C SER A 130 14.82 -13.16 -5.65
N TYR A 131 13.91 -12.19 -5.69
CA TYR A 131 12.49 -12.40 -5.46
C TYR A 131 11.87 -13.43 -6.44
N ALA A 132 12.31 -13.40 -7.71
CA ALA A 132 11.73 -14.23 -8.76
C ALA A 132 12.22 -15.69 -8.73
N THR A 133 13.42 -15.96 -8.20
CA THR A 133 14.06 -17.28 -8.34
C THR A 133 14.41 -17.96 -7.03
N ASP A 134 14.60 -17.20 -5.94
CA ASP A 134 15.09 -17.76 -4.69
C ASP A 134 14.00 -18.04 -3.65
N ILE A 135 12.76 -17.56 -3.88
CA ILE A 135 11.59 -17.89 -3.05
C ILE A 135 10.40 -18.29 -3.92
N THR A 136 9.35 -18.84 -3.30
CA THR A 136 8.05 -19.03 -3.92
C THR A 136 7.06 -18.03 -3.29
N PRO A 137 6.83 -16.84 -3.92
CA PRO A 137 5.85 -15.89 -3.40
C PRO A 137 4.44 -16.38 -3.70
N VAL A 138 3.60 -16.46 -2.68
CA VAL A 138 2.21 -16.92 -2.79
C VAL A 138 1.29 -15.86 -2.20
N ARG A 139 0.15 -15.59 -2.88
CA ARG A 139 -0.88 -14.71 -2.33
C ARG A 139 -1.41 -15.27 -1.02
N GLY A 140 -1.21 -14.53 0.06
CA GLY A 140 -1.70 -14.87 1.38
C GLY A 140 -3.24 -14.87 1.45
N ASP A 141 -3.76 -15.67 2.35
CA ASP A 141 -5.18 -15.80 2.68
C ASP A 141 -5.38 -15.81 4.20
N SER A 142 -6.62 -15.94 4.66
CA SER A 142 -6.97 -16.01 6.10
C SER A 142 -6.36 -17.21 6.83
N GLY A 143 -5.82 -18.19 6.13
CA GLY A 143 -5.09 -19.33 6.69
C GLY A 143 -3.58 -19.16 6.74
N SER A 144 -3.04 -18.00 6.35
CA SER A 144 -1.58 -17.77 6.29
C SER A 144 -0.91 -17.90 7.64
N GLU A 145 -1.52 -17.39 8.71
CA GLU A 145 -0.99 -17.54 10.08
C GLU A 145 -0.92 -19.01 10.51
N GLU A 146 -1.98 -19.79 10.29
CA GLU A 146 -2.02 -21.21 10.63
C GLU A 146 -0.97 -22.02 9.85
N LYS A 147 -0.84 -21.74 8.54
CA LYS A 147 0.19 -22.37 7.69
C LYS A 147 1.59 -22.04 8.16
N LEU A 148 1.84 -20.81 8.63
CA LEU A 148 3.12 -20.42 9.20
C LEU A 148 3.40 -21.16 10.51
N ARG A 149 2.43 -21.18 11.43
CA ARG A 149 2.57 -21.85 12.73
C ARG A 149 2.78 -23.36 12.61
N SER A 150 2.16 -24.00 11.62
CA SER A 150 2.33 -25.44 11.33
C SER A 150 3.57 -25.79 10.52
N GLY A 151 4.37 -24.80 10.09
CA GLY A 151 5.56 -24.99 9.25
C GLY A 151 5.23 -25.31 7.78
N GLY A 152 4.01 -25.05 7.33
CA GLY A 152 3.59 -25.23 5.93
C GLY A 152 4.15 -24.16 4.99
N ILE A 153 4.59 -23.03 5.54
CA ILE A 153 5.26 -21.92 4.81
C ILE A 153 6.46 -21.41 5.63
N ALA A 154 7.42 -20.79 4.96
CA ALA A 154 8.63 -20.27 5.58
C ALA A 154 8.41 -18.93 6.29
N ALA A 155 7.61 -18.05 5.70
CA ALA A 155 7.34 -16.72 6.23
C ALA A 155 5.99 -16.17 5.74
N TRP A 156 5.47 -15.17 6.45
CA TRP A 156 4.24 -14.46 6.13
C TRP A 156 4.39 -12.96 6.39
N VAL A 157 4.02 -12.13 5.43
CA VAL A 157 3.93 -10.67 5.63
C VAL A 157 2.54 -10.35 6.17
N ALA A 158 2.47 -9.97 7.43
CA ALA A 158 1.25 -9.55 8.11
C ALA A 158 1.17 -8.01 8.22
N GLN A 159 -0.04 -7.47 8.20
CA GLN A 159 -0.31 -6.04 8.37
C GLN A 159 -1.57 -5.77 9.17
N GLY A 160 -1.71 -4.56 9.66
CA GLY A 160 -2.95 -4.08 10.28
C GLY A 160 -3.38 -4.95 11.46
N ALA A 161 -4.68 -5.24 11.54
CA ALA A 161 -5.26 -6.04 12.62
C ALA A 161 -4.73 -7.48 12.66
N GLU A 162 -4.39 -8.07 11.52
CA GLU A 162 -3.79 -9.43 11.47
C GLU A 162 -2.42 -9.45 12.17
N LEU A 163 -1.57 -8.43 11.94
CA LEU A 163 -0.28 -8.30 12.63
C LEU A 163 -0.48 -8.10 14.14
N ALA A 164 -1.42 -7.25 14.54
CA ALA A 164 -1.73 -7.01 15.94
C ALA A 164 -2.21 -8.30 16.64
N ALA A 165 -3.10 -9.06 16.00
CA ALA A 165 -3.59 -10.34 16.48
C ALA A 165 -2.47 -11.39 16.59
N ALA A 166 -1.63 -11.52 15.55
CA ALA A 166 -0.52 -12.47 15.54
C ALA A 166 0.52 -12.17 16.65
N ARG A 167 0.84 -10.89 16.87
CA ARG A 167 1.73 -10.45 17.96
C ARG A 167 1.14 -10.76 19.34
N ARG A 168 -0.15 -10.50 19.52
CA ARG A 168 -0.85 -10.81 20.78
C ARG A 168 -0.90 -12.30 21.07
N ALA A 169 -1.08 -13.14 20.05
CA ALA A 169 -1.10 -14.59 20.19
C ALA A 169 0.26 -15.20 20.56
N GLY A 170 1.37 -14.51 20.28
CA GLY A 170 2.73 -15.01 20.53
C GLY A 170 3.15 -16.15 19.62
N GLY A 171 4.36 -16.74 19.84
CA GLY A 171 4.90 -17.88 19.09
C GLY A 171 5.37 -17.56 17.67
N LEU A 172 5.21 -16.32 17.22
CA LEU A 172 5.81 -15.78 16.00
C LEU A 172 6.72 -14.60 16.36
N ARG A 173 7.83 -14.48 15.62
CA ARG A 173 8.73 -13.34 15.74
C ARG A 173 8.79 -12.55 14.43
N THR A 174 9.04 -11.28 14.56
CA THR A 174 9.37 -10.43 13.41
C THR A 174 10.76 -10.79 12.91
N LEU A 175 10.85 -11.24 11.67
CA LEU A 175 12.13 -11.40 10.97
C LEU A 175 12.62 -10.04 10.47
N ILE A 176 11.70 -9.27 9.86
CA ILE A 176 11.97 -7.94 9.34
C ILE A 176 10.78 -7.04 9.67
N PRO A 177 10.95 -5.94 10.43
CA PRO A 177 9.97 -4.86 10.48
C PRO A 177 10.04 -4.05 9.18
N THR A 178 8.89 -3.56 8.74
CA THR A 178 8.79 -2.82 7.47
C THR A 178 9.76 -1.64 7.42
N GLY A 179 9.81 -0.82 8.47
CA GLY A 179 10.59 0.41 8.51
C GLY A 179 12.11 0.24 8.50
N GLU A 180 12.64 -0.96 8.70
CA GLU A 180 14.07 -1.23 8.58
C GLU A 180 14.52 -1.43 7.12
N VAL A 181 13.58 -1.68 6.21
CA VAL A 181 13.88 -2.02 4.81
C VAL A 181 13.29 -1.03 3.83
N ILE A 182 12.04 -0.61 4.06
CA ILE A 182 11.33 0.35 3.21
C ILE A 182 10.56 1.36 4.06
N SER A 183 10.38 2.57 3.56
CA SER A 183 9.57 3.59 4.24
C SER A 183 8.10 3.21 4.31
N ASP A 184 7.64 2.39 3.40
CA ASP A 184 6.23 2.05 3.19
C ASP A 184 5.30 3.27 3.28
N ARG A 185 4.83 3.73 2.14
CA ARG A 185 3.90 4.86 2.05
C ARG A 185 2.62 4.43 1.32
N SER A 186 1.49 5.02 1.67
CA SER A 186 0.38 5.11 0.73
C SER A 186 0.77 6.06 -0.39
N VAL A 187 0.53 5.66 -1.61
CA VAL A 187 0.80 6.47 -2.81
C VAL A 187 -0.51 6.73 -3.51
N PHE A 188 -0.87 8.00 -3.68
CA PHE A 188 -2.08 8.44 -4.37
C PHE A 188 -1.71 8.94 -5.75
N PHE A 189 -2.46 8.50 -6.76
CA PHE A 189 -2.15 8.80 -8.15
C PHE A 189 -3.41 8.86 -9.00
N THR A 190 -3.29 9.53 -10.13
CA THR A 190 -4.39 9.86 -11.02
C THR A 190 -3.96 9.71 -12.48
N ARG A 191 -4.88 9.90 -13.42
CA ARG A 191 -4.56 10.01 -14.84
C ARG A 191 -3.88 11.34 -15.14
N ARG A 192 -2.99 11.36 -16.12
CA ARG A 192 -2.26 12.58 -16.51
C ARG A 192 -3.21 13.68 -17.00
N ASP A 193 -4.19 13.33 -17.82
CA ASP A 193 -5.15 14.29 -18.37
C ASP A 193 -5.92 15.03 -17.24
N LEU A 194 -6.32 14.32 -16.18
CA LEU A 194 -6.95 14.96 -15.03
C LEU A 194 -5.97 15.86 -14.28
N ALA A 195 -4.75 15.39 -14.02
CA ALA A 195 -3.75 16.19 -13.30
C ALA A 195 -3.34 17.47 -14.05
N GLU A 196 -3.26 17.42 -15.39
CA GLU A 196 -2.82 18.56 -16.19
C GLU A 196 -3.95 19.51 -16.58
N GLN A 197 -5.17 18.99 -16.82
CA GLN A 197 -6.31 19.81 -17.26
C GLN A 197 -7.19 20.30 -16.10
N ARG A 198 -7.18 19.60 -14.99
CA ARG A 198 -8.04 19.90 -13.82
C ARG A 198 -7.25 19.73 -12.51
N PRO A 199 -6.10 20.41 -12.35
CA PRO A 199 -5.27 20.30 -11.13
C PRO A 199 -6.04 20.64 -9.86
N GLU A 200 -7.01 21.58 -9.94
CA GLU A 200 -7.86 21.96 -8.82
C GLU A 200 -8.72 20.81 -8.27
N VAL A 201 -9.11 19.86 -9.13
CA VAL A 201 -9.84 18.65 -8.73
C VAL A 201 -8.91 17.71 -7.93
N VAL A 202 -7.68 17.50 -8.42
CA VAL A 202 -6.68 16.67 -7.73
C VAL A 202 -6.33 17.28 -6.37
N GLU A 203 -6.13 18.60 -6.30
CA GLU A 203 -5.88 19.32 -5.04
C GLU A 203 -7.05 19.19 -4.05
N ALA A 204 -8.31 19.27 -4.54
CA ALA A 204 -9.49 19.06 -3.71
C ALA A 204 -9.52 17.64 -3.10
N LEU A 205 -9.20 16.61 -3.89
CA LEU A 205 -9.10 15.24 -3.40
C LEU A 205 -7.97 15.05 -2.37
N VAL A 206 -6.83 15.69 -2.57
CA VAL A 206 -5.72 15.68 -1.59
C VAL A 206 -6.12 16.38 -0.29
N ARG A 207 -6.86 17.52 -0.36
CA ARG A 207 -7.41 18.16 0.86
C ARG A 207 -8.40 17.24 1.57
N ALA A 208 -9.28 16.57 0.84
CA ALA A 208 -10.22 15.61 1.40
C ALA A 208 -9.51 14.44 2.10
N LEU A 209 -8.43 13.92 1.51
CA LEU A 209 -7.58 12.89 2.14
C LEU A 209 -6.98 13.37 3.47
N ARG A 210 -6.44 14.60 3.51
CA ARG A 210 -5.89 15.20 4.74
C ARG A 210 -6.94 15.29 5.84
N ARG A 211 -8.15 15.74 5.50
CA ARG A 211 -9.28 15.81 6.45
C ARG A 211 -9.68 14.43 6.97
N ALA A 212 -9.67 13.41 6.11
CA ALA A 212 -9.98 12.03 6.51
C ALA A 212 -8.92 11.44 7.45
N ASP A 213 -7.63 11.70 7.17
CA ASP A 213 -6.53 11.28 8.02
C ASP A 213 -6.56 12.00 9.39
N GLU A 214 -6.82 13.31 9.41
CA GLU A 214 -7.01 14.08 10.65
C GLU A 214 -8.16 13.51 11.49
N TRP A 215 -9.29 13.17 10.84
CA TRP A 215 -10.42 12.55 11.54
C TRP A 215 -10.04 11.17 12.11
N ALA A 216 -9.38 10.31 11.33
CA ALA A 216 -8.98 8.98 11.78
C ALA A 216 -7.98 9.04 12.94
N ALA A 217 -7.04 9.99 12.91
CA ALA A 217 -6.10 10.25 14.00
C ALA A 217 -6.82 10.68 15.29
N ALA A 218 -7.85 11.52 15.17
CA ALA A 218 -8.63 12.02 16.30
C ALA A 218 -9.64 10.99 16.86
N HIS A 219 -10.11 10.04 16.03
CA HIS A 219 -11.17 9.09 16.36
C HIS A 219 -10.75 7.62 16.13
N PRO A 220 -9.59 7.16 16.64
CA PRO A 220 -9.01 5.85 16.27
C PRO A 220 -9.92 4.67 16.65
N ARG A 221 -10.67 4.77 17.75
CA ARG A 221 -11.58 3.68 18.15
C ARG A 221 -12.83 3.61 17.29
N GLU A 222 -13.36 4.74 16.82
CA GLU A 222 -14.50 4.77 15.90
C GLU A 222 -14.07 4.25 14.51
N ALA A 223 -12.91 4.70 14.03
CA ALA A 223 -12.29 4.19 12.80
C ALA A 223 -12.06 2.68 12.87
N ALA A 224 -11.57 2.17 14.02
CA ALA A 224 -11.36 0.75 14.27
C ALA A 224 -12.69 -0.03 14.29
N GLY A 225 -13.74 0.53 14.90
CA GLY A 225 -15.07 -0.07 14.93
C GLY A 225 -15.63 -0.27 13.52
N THR A 226 -15.51 0.74 12.67
CA THR A 226 -15.92 0.66 11.26
C THR A 226 -15.12 -0.40 10.49
N ALA A 227 -13.79 -0.41 10.66
CA ALA A 227 -12.94 -1.38 10.00
C ALA A 227 -13.22 -2.82 10.44
N ALA A 228 -13.42 -3.06 11.75
CA ALA A 228 -13.74 -4.37 12.28
C ALA A 228 -15.09 -4.91 11.77
N ALA A 229 -16.11 -4.04 11.67
CA ALA A 229 -17.42 -4.40 11.15
C ALA A 229 -17.38 -4.82 9.68
N ASP A 230 -16.57 -4.14 8.86
CA ASP A 230 -16.52 -4.36 7.41
C ASP A 230 -15.50 -5.43 6.99
N GLN A 231 -14.41 -5.57 7.73
CA GLN A 231 -13.25 -6.37 7.32
C GLN A 231 -12.98 -7.55 8.26
N GLY A 232 -13.72 -7.65 9.37
CA GLY A 232 -13.49 -8.66 10.40
C GLY A 232 -12.37 -8.29 11.36
N GLY A 233 -12.02 -9.21 12.27
CA GLY A 233 -11.09 -8.95 13.35
C GLY A 233 -11.75 -8.26 14.54
N THR A 234 -10.97 -7.90 15.57
CA THR A 234 -11.48 -7.20 16.75
C THR A 234 -11.25 -5.69 16.65
N VAL A 235 -12.10 -4.91 17.33
CA VAL A 235 -11.91 -3.45 17.42
C VAL A 235 -10.56 -3.10 18.03
N ASP A 236 -10.12 -3.87 19.04
CA ASP A 236 -8.85 -3.60 19.75
C ASP A 236 -7.63 -3.86 18.85
N ASP A 237 -7.67 -4.89 17.99
CA ASP A 237 -6.60 -5.15 17.01
C ASP A 237 -6.56 -4.06 15.94
N TRP A 238 -7.71 -3.64 15.45
CA TRP A 238 -7.81 -2.52 14.51
C TRP A 238 -7.35 -1.21 15.14
N GLU A 239 -7.78 -0.90 16.37
CA GLU A 239 -7.33 0.32 17.06
C GLU A 239 -5.81 0.33 17.23
N THR A 240 -5.22 -0.80 17.63
CA THR A 240 -3.76 -0.96 17.72
C THR A 240 -3.08 -0.68 16.38
N ALA A 241 -3.58 -1.26 15.31
CA ALA A 241 -3.04 -1.07 13.96
C ALA A 241 -3.18 0.37 13.47
N LEU A 242 -4.35 1.00 13.67
CA LEU A 242 -4.61 2.37 13.18
C LEU A 242 -3.82 3.42 13.97
N ARG A 243 -3.57 3.21 15.27
CA ARG A 243 -2.72 4.08 16.10
C ARG A 243 -1.24 4.05 15.68
N ALA A 244 -0.79 3.00 15.00
CA ALA A 244 0.56 2.91 14.46
C ALA A 244 0.76 3.67 13.14
N LEU A 245 -0.32 4.19 12.54
CA LEU A 245 -0.24 4.96 11.30
C LEU A 245 0.03 6.45 11.58
N PRO A 246 0.81 7.14 10.73
CA PRO A 246 1.15 8.56 10.93
C PRO A 246 -0.01 9.51 10.64
N TRP A 247 -1.03 9.09 9.88
CA TRP A 247 -2.20 9.87 9.47
C TRP A 247 -1.83 11.26 8.91
N THR A 248 -0.83 11.28 8.03
CA THR A 248 -0.33 12.51 7.42
C THR A 248 -0.19 12.30 5.92
N ILE A 249 -0.79 13.19 5.13
CA ILE A 249 -0.67 13.25 3.67
C ILE A 249 0.31 14.35 3.30
N GLU A 250 1.39 13.95 2.65
CA GLU A 250 2.50 14.78 2.20
C GLU A 250 2.44 15.06 0.69
N GLU A 251 3.16 16.06 0.25
CA GLU A 251 3.39 16.31 -1.18
C GLU A 251 4.38 15.30 -1.75
N VAL A 252 4.35 15.16 -3.08
CA VAL A 252 5.32 14.37 -3.81
C VAL A 252 6.64 15.14 -3.89
N THR A 253 7.64 14.72 -3.10
CA THR A 253 8.95 15.36 -3.01
C THR A 253 10.00 14.64 -3.84
N GLU A 254 11.15 15.29 -4.07
CA GLU A 254 12.30 14.64 -4.72
C GLU A 254 12.81 13.44 -3.91
N GLU A 255 12.71 13.49 -2.58
CA GLU A 255 13.07 12.37 -1.71
C GLU A 255 12.16 11.16 -1.94
N PHE A 256 10.83 11.38 -2.01
CA PHE A 256 9.89 10.31 -2.36
C PHE A 256 10.18 9.74 -3.76
N VAL A 257 10.44 10.61 -4.76
CA VAL A 257 10.76 10.15 -6.12
C VAL A 257 12.01 9.27 -6.13
N ALA A 258 13.05 9.65 -5.39
CA ALA A 258 14.26 8.85 -5.27
C ALA A 258 14.01 7.53 -4.51
N GLU A 259 13.18 7.55 -3.48
CA GLU A 259 12.73 6.36 -2.74
C GLU A 259 11.97 5.39 -3.66
N GLN A 260 11.01 5.90 -4.39
CA GLN A 260 10.18 5.12 -5.33
C GLN A 260 11.02 4.60 -6.53
N GLN A 261 12.04 5.36 -6.97
CA GLN A 261 12.97 4.90 -8.01
C GLN A 261 13.79 3.70 -7.54
N ARG A 262 14.28 3.71 -6.29
CA ARG A 262 14.97 2.52 -5.72
C ARG A 262 14.08 1.28 -5.75
N ALA A 263 12.79 1.42 -5.43
CA ALA A 263 11.83 0.32 -5.55
C ALA A 263 11.71 -0.19 -6.99
N ALA A 264 11.57 0.73 -7.96
CA ALA A 264 11.49 0.38 -9.38
C ALA A 264 12.74 -0.35 -9.87
N ASP A 265 13.93 0.10 -9.44
CA ASP A 265 15.21 -0.51 -9.81
C ASP A 265 15.34 -1.92 -9.22
N VAL A 266 14.93 -2.14 -7.97
CA VAL A 266 14.88 -3.48 -7.34
C VAL A 266 13.92 -4.39 -8.10
N PHE A 267 12.73 -3.93 -8.42
CA PHE A 267 11.73 -4.72 -9.16
C PHE A 267 12.26 -5.16 -10.54
N HIS A 268 12.92 -4.27 -11.25
CA HIS A 268 13.52 -4.60 -12.54
C HIS A 268 14.71 -5.57 -12.39
N ARG A 269 15.62 -5.29 -11.44
CA ARG A 269 16.81 -6.13 -11.20
C ARG A 269 16.44 -7.54 -10.74
N THR A 270 15.40 -7.68 -9.89
CA THR A 270 14.95 -8.96 -9.35
C THR A 270 13.93 -9.69 -10.24
N GLY A 271 13.60 -9.14 -11.42
CA GLY A 271 12.70 -9.77 -12.40
C GLY A 271 11.22 -9.69 -12.07
N PHE A 272 10.81 -8.80 -11.15
CA PHE A 272 9.41 -8.58 -10.85
C PHE A 272 8.69 -7.73 -11.92
N ILE A 273 9.41 -6.82 -12.58
CA ILE A 273 8.96 -6.12 -13.78
C ILE A 273 9.95 -6.33 -14.93
N ASP A 274 9.44 -6.45 -16.16
CA ASP A 274 10.26 -6.73 -17.34
C ASP A 274 10.90 -5.47 -17.93
N ARG A 275 10.40 -4.29 -17.60
CA ARG A 275 10.84 -3.01 -18.15
C ARG A 275 11.29 -2.05 -17.05
N ALA A 276 12.46 -1.44 -17.23
CA ALA A 276 12.92 -0.35 -16.37
C ALA A 276 11.93 0.84 -16.41
N VAL A 277 11.76 1.48 -15.29
CA VAL A 277 10.83 2.59 -15.08
C VAL A 277 11.62 3.81 -14.61
N THR A 278 11.34 4.97 -15.20
CA THR A 278 11.77 6.28 -14.69
C THR A 278 10.60 6.87 -13.89
N VAL A 279 10.70 6.82 -12.57
CA VAL A 279 9.60 7.26 -11.68
C VAL A 279 9.24 8.73 -11.90
N ALA A 280 10.23 9.58 -12.20
CA ALA A 280 10.03 11.00 -12.49
C ALA A 280 9.11 11.26 -13.70
N ASP A 281 8.95 10.30 -14.63
CA ASP A 281 8.02 10.45 -15.75
C ASP A 281 6.54 10.53 -15.31
N ALA A 282 6.23 10.06 -14.09
CA ALA A 282 4.92 10.17 -13.46
C ALA A 282 4.75 11.44 -12.59
N LEU A 283 5.59 12.43 -12.75
CA LEU A 283 5.36 13.76 -12.17
C LEU A 283 4.51 14.63 -13.13
N PRO A 284 3.77 15.63 -12.60
CA PRO A 284 3.14 16.63 -13.45
C PRO A 284 4.19 17.30 -14.35
N ARG A 285 3.87 17.48 -15.63
CA ARG A 285 4.73 18.24 -16.52
C ARG A 285 4.71 19.71 -16.11
N LYS A 286 5.88 20.32 -15.97
CA LYS A 286 5.95 21.76 -15.75
C LYS A 286 5.42 22.48 -17.01
N ALA A 287 4.44 23.37 -16.80
CA ALA A 287 3.90 24.22 -17.85
C ALA A 287 4.97 25.13 -18.44
#